data_96e894fee5593c20b65298e836086df2
#
_entry.id   96e894fee5593c20b65298e836086df2
#
_cell.length_a   1.000
_cell.length_b   1.000
_cell.length_c   1.000
_cell.angle_alpha   90.00
_cell.angle_beta   90.00
_cell.angle_gamma   90.00
#
_symmetry.space_group_name_H-M   'P 1'
#
loop_
_entity.id
_entity.type
_entity.pdbx_description
1 polymer ?
#
loop_
_entity_poly.entity_id
_entity_poly.type
_entity_poly.pdbx_seq_one_letter_code
_entity_poly.pdbx_strand_id
1 'polypeptide(L)'
;MLTKQETIYDAENFAKYFLMILDKDKSLIPFTWNKAQRHFHEHRTGRDLILKARQLGFSTYVQGEMFHRSVTGTRTTMTMAHDSETTQKLRRMADRFWENCRFGDIQPARKYSNSSLATYPEFDSTSVIATAGSKEAGRGDTYTDFHGSEVAFWVDAEKIMAGAMQGGTPDTILESTPNGAQGYFYNLCMEALDKRSIWTLHFYPWWWDENYQLDLKDDEEIIFTGEEEDLSRKHGLTAKQIKWRRLKQKELKHLFIQEYPEDPINCFITSGNSYFGDVSNVFTAQPAEYQEGHKYFGGLDFGQNNDYTAMKVFDFTIKREVAQLRINQLSWAEMRRRIVALYKRYNLQALLAEKNSIGSVNIEALWDDGLNVIPFDTTNASKAEIMSNLHEAIHEQGWKLLDDQVTRHEFKTFVATQTTTGLWRLAAEGDGHDDTVIASALAYEAGNSDGVILFGA
;
A
#
# COMPACT_ATOMS: atom_id res chain seq x y z
N MET A 1 -29.75 8.30 -31.08
CA MET A 1 -28.52 9.10 -31.29
C MET A 1 -28.48 10.16 -30.19
N LEU A 2 -27.40 10.26 -29.46
CA LEU A 2 -27.20 11.32 -28.48
C LEU A 2 -27.19 12.69 -29.20
N THR A 3 -27.72 13.70 -28.53
CA THR A 3 -27.60 15.08 -29.03
C THR A 3 -26.14 15.54 -28.98
N LYS A 4 -25.76 16.58 -29.75
CA LYS A 4 -24.41 17.16 -29.65
C LYS A 4 -24.08 17.61 -28.22
N GLN A 5 -25.09 18.10 -27.49
CA GLN A 5 -24.93 18.57 -26.09
C GLN A 5 -24.68 17.39 -25.13
N GLU A 6 -25.45 16.30 -25.25
CA GLU A 6 -25.22 15.08 -24.44
C GLU A 6 -23.84 14.50 -24.70
N THR A 7 -23.33 14.53 -25.93
CA THR A 7 -21.99 14.04 -26.28
C THR A 7 -20.86 14.87 -25.66
N ILE A 8 -21.04 16.19 -25.50
CA ILE A 8 -20.02 17.08 -24.93
C ILE A 8 -19.94 16.94 -23.42
N TYR A 9 -21.06 16.73 -22.73
CA TYR A 9 -21.10 16.68 -21.27
C TYR A 9 -20.92 15.27 -20.70
N ASP A 10 -21.09 14.23 -21.50
CA ASP A 10 -20.74 12.85 -21.12
C ASP A 10 -19.25 12.60 -21.34
N ALA A 11 -18.54 12.28 -20.27
CA ALA A 11 -17.08 12.19 -20.29
C ALA A 11 -16.54 11.07 -21.20
N GLU A 12 -17.21 9.91 -21.27
CA GLU A 12 -16.79 8.80 -22.15
C GLU A 12 -17.01 9.14 -23.62
N ASN A 13 -18.16 9.72 -23.96
CA ASN A 13 -18.42 10.18 -25.32
C ASN A 13 -17.51 11.34 -25.69
N PHE A 14 -17.23 12.26 -24.76
CA PHE A 14 -16.26 13.33 -24.99
C PHE A 14 -14.87 12.76 -25.34
N ALA A 15 -14.38 11.82 -24.53
CA ALA A 15 -13.10 11.17 -24.79
C ALA A 15 -13.07 10.52 -26.18
N LYS A 16 -14.09 9.74 -26.52
CA LYS A 16 -14.20 9.01 -27.77
C LYS A 16 -14.28 9.91 -29.02
N TYR A 17 -14.98 11.04 -28.92
CA TYR A 17 -15.25 11.87 -30.12
C TYR A 17 -14.34 13.09 -30.24
N PHE A 18 -13.73 13.55 -29.14
CA PHE A 18 -12.96 14.79 -29.10
C PHE A 18 -11.51 14.62 -28.66
N LEU A 19 -11.13 13.47 -28.06
CA LEU A 19 -9.77 13.25 -27.61
C LEU A 19 -9.04 12.24 -28.48
N MET A 20 -7.76 12.50 -28.74
CA MET A 20 -6.89 11.61 -29.48
C MET A 20 -5.71 11.19 -28.62
N ILE A 21 -5.33 9.92 -28.70
CA ILE A 21 -4.16 9.33 -28.02
C ILE A 21 -3.22 8.69 -29.03
N LEU A 22 -1.99 8.44 -28.62
CA LEU A 22 -1.08 7.57 -29.36
C LEU A 22 -1.22 6.15 -28.85
N ASP A 23 -1.43 5.21 -29.74
CA ASP A 23 -1.36 3.78 -29.44
C ASP A 23 0.08 3.28 -29.26
N LYS A 24 0.26 1.96 -29.06
CA LYS A 24 1.59 1.33 -28.91
C LYS A 24 2.47 1.51 -30.15
N ASP A 25 1.88 1.63 -31.33
CA ASP A 25 2.55 1.84 -32.62
C ASP A 25 2.75 3.32 -32.96
N LYS A 26 2.46 4.22 -32.00
CA LYS A 26 2.50 5.67 -32.14
C LYS A 26 1.52 6.24 -33.19
N SER A 27 0.51 5.50 -33.52
CA SER A 27 -0.59 5.97 -34.40
C SER A 27 -1.56 6.81 -33.56
N LEU A 28 -2.07 7.89 -34.16
CA LEU A 28 -3.05 8.77 -33.54
C LEU A 28 -4.44 8.16 -33.66
N ILE A 29 -5.05 7.78 -32.57
CA ILE A 29 -6.36 7.11 -32.52
C ILE A 29 -7.32 7.82 -31.54
N PRO A 30 -8.65 7.71 -31.73
CA PRO A 30 -9.63 8.19 -30.75
C PRO A 30 -9.43 7.56 -29.37
N PHE A 31 -9.63 8.37 -28.33
CA PHE A 31 -9.50 7.87 -26.95
C PHE A 31 -10.76 7.12 -26.52
N THR A 32 -10.75 5.82 -26.67
CA THR A 32 -11.80 4.93 -26.16
C THR A 32 -11.37 4.34 -24.84
N TRP A 33 -12.20 4.49 -23.79
CA TRP A 33 -11.89 3.95 -22.47
C TRP A 33 -11.85 2.42 -22.48
N ASN A 34 -10.88 1.87 -21.78
CA ASN A 34 -10.80 0.44 -21.52
C ASN A 34 -11.72 0.03 -20.36
N LYS A 35 -11.79 -1.27 -20.08
CA LYS A 35 -12.63 -1.85 -19.00
C LYS A 35 -12.31 -1.25 -17.63
N ALA A 36 -11.02 -1.10 -17.28
CA ALA A 36 -10.59 -0.59 -15.98
C ALA A 36 -10.98 0.88 -15.79
N GLN A 37 -10.83 1.71 -16.82
CA GLN A 37 -11.18 3.12 -16.80
C GLN A 37 -12.69 3.34 -16.66
N ARG A 38 -13.53 2.57 -17.38
CA ARG A 38 -15.00 2.62 -17.20
C ARG A 38 -15.42 2.22 -15.81
N HIS A 39 -14.89 1.09 -15.31
CA HIS A 39 -15.20 0.63 -13.96
C HIS A 39 -14.83 1.68 -12.91
N PHE A 40 -13.66 2.30 -13.04
CA PHE A 40 -13.26 3.37 -12.12
C PHE A 40 -14.21 4.57 -12.21
N HIS A 41 -14.55 5.01 -13.43
CA HIS A 41 -15.46 6.14 -13.64
C HIS A 41 -16.82 5.95 -12.95
N GLU A 42 -17.37 4.73 -13.03
CA GLU A 42 -18.65 4.36 -12.41
C GLU A 42 -18.59 4.25 -10.88
N HIS A 43 -17.41 4.02 -10.30
CA HIS A 43 -17.25 3.73 -8.87
C HIS A 43 -16.44 4.77 -8.08
N ARG A 44 -16.00 5.84 -8.74
CA ARG A 44 -15.23 6.90 -8.09
C ARG A 44 -16.06 7.66 -7.05
N THR A 45 -15.38 8.15 -6.01
CA THR A 45 -16.03 8.78 -4.86
C THR A 45 -15.61 10.23 -4.63
N GLY A 46 -14.59 10.71 -5.37
CA GLY A 46 -14.00 12.04 -5.21
C GLY A 46 -12.80 12.06 -4.24
N ARG A 47 -12.49 10.92 -3.60
CA ARG A 47 -11.29 10.67 -2.79
C ARG A 47 -10.79 9.28 -3.11
N ASP A 48 -10.07 9.16 -4.23
CA ASP A 48 -9.83 7.87 -4.85
C ASP A 48 -8.34 7.53 -4.91
N LEU A 49 -8.00 6.32 -4.45
CA LEU A 49 -6.69 5.70 -4.59
C LEU A 49 -6.77 4.63 -5.67
N ILE A 50 -5.94 4.72 -6.70
CA ILE A 50 -5.84 3.73 -7.76
C ILE A 50 -4.53 2.96 -7.60
N LEU A 51 -4.60 1.78 -7.00
CA LEU A 51 -3.52 0.81 -6.94
C LEU A 51 -3.62 -0.11 -8.15
N LYS A 52 -2.65 -0.08 -9.02
CA LYS A 52 -2.79 -0.66 -10.36
C LYS A 52 -1.55 -1.40 -10.85
N ALA A 53 -1.75 -2.30 -11.79
CA ALA A 53 -0.68 -2.78 -12.66
C ALA A 53 -0.18 -1.69 -13.61
N ARG A 54 1.04 -1.87 -14.08
CA ARG A 54 1.68 -0.97 -15.04
C ARG A 54 0.85 -0.87 -16.32
N GLN A 55 0.85 0.32 -16.96
CA GLN A 55 0.28 0.58 -18.28
C GLN A 55 -1.23 0.31 -18.46
N LEU A 56 -2.03 0.36 -17.42
CA LEU A 56 -3.50 0.28 -17.50
C LEU A 56 -4.17 1.58 -18.02
N GLY A 57 -3.38 2.61 -18.34
CA GLY A 57 -3.87 3.84 -18.98
C GLY A 57 -4.56 4.83 -18.02
N PHE A 58 -4.45 4.69 -16.71
CA PHE A 58 -5.13 5.58 -15.76
C PHE A 58 -4.64 7.02 -15.83
N SER A 59 -3.34 7.28 -16.00
CA SER A 59 -2.84 8.65 -16.18
C SER A 59 -3.45 9.32 -17.41
N THR A 60 -3.66 8.57 -18.51
CA THR A 60 -4.34 9.06 -19.71
C THR A 60 -5.80 9.38 -19.43
N TYR A 61 -6.50 8.50 -18.71
CA TYR A 61 -7.88 8.69 -18.31
C TYR A 61 -8.06 9.96 -17.47
N VAL A 62 -7.26 10.10 -16.40
CA VAL A 62 -7.38 11.25 -15.49
C VAL A 62 -7.06 12.57 -16.21
N GLN A 63 -6.02 12.59 -17.07
CA GLN A 63 -5.72 13.78 -17.87
C GLN A 63 -6.85 14.12 -18.85
N GLY A 64 -7.49 13.12 -19.47
CA GLY A 64 -8.66 13.30 -20.32
C GLY A 64 -9.85 13.89 -19.57
N GLU A 65 -10.14 13.37 -18.38
CA GLU A 65 -11.18 13.87 -17.47
C GLU A 65 -10.93 15.32 -17.05
N MET A 66 -9.71 15.64 -16.63
CA MET A 66 -9.35 17.00 -16.22
C MET A 66 -9.45 17.99 -17.38
N PHE A 67 -9.01 17.58 -18.57
CA PHE A 67 -9.17 18.39 -19.78
C PHE A 67 -10.65 18.60 -20.12
N HIS A 68 -11.46 17.54 -20.16
CA HIS A 68 -12.90 17.60 -20.40
C HIS A 68 -13.57 18.60 -19.45
N ARG A 69 -13.33 18.46 -18.14
CA ARG A 69 -13.91 19.35 -17.11
C ARG A 69 -13.46 20.81 -17.29
N SER A 70 -12.21 21.03 -17.72
CA SER A 70 -11.66 22.37 -17.93
C SER A 70 -12.23 23.09 -19.15
N VAL A 71 -12.77 22.34 -20.14
CA VAL A 71 -13.36 22.89 -21.36
C VAL A 71 -14.89 22.73 -21.42
N THR A 72 -15.50 22.34 -20.33
CA THR A 72 -16.98 22.25 -20.20
C THR A 72 -17.50 22.95 -18.95
N GLY A 73 -16.64 23.48 -18.10
CA GLY A 73 -17.00 24.20 -16.88
C GLY A 73 -15.81 24.92 -16.27
N THR A 74 -16.04 25.77 -15.27
CA THR A 74 -14.98 26.48 -14.55
C THR A 74 -14.23 25.53 -13.60
N ARG A 75 -12.92 25.31 -13.85
CA ARG A 75 -12.07 24.41 -13.08
C ARG A 75 -10.67 24.95 -12.84
N THR A 76 -10.12 24.65 -11.69
CA THR A 76 -8.70 24.82 -11.39
C THR A 76 -8.13 23.45 -11.11
N THR A 77 -7.43 22.88 -12.11
CA THR A 77 -6.90 21.52 -12.01
C THR A 77 -5.40 21.52 -11.72
N MET A 78 -4.97 20.61 -10.86
CA MET A 78 -3.56 20.36 -10.56
C MET A 78 -3.21 18.90 -10.82
N THR A 79 -2.16 18.67 -11.61
CA THR A 79 -1.51 17.37 -11.76
C THR A 79 -0.08 17.44 -11.26
N MET A 80 0.29 16.50 -10.39
CA MET A 80 1.66 16.31 -9.94
C MET A 80 2.18 14.93 -10.34
N ALA A 81 3.37 14.88 -10.91
CA ALA A 81 4.07 13.64 -11.26
C ALA A 81 5.36 13.50 -10.42
N HIS A 82 5.83 12.28 -10.24
CA HIS A 82 6.98 11.97 -9.39
C HIS A 82 8.30 12.56 -9.89
N ASP A 83 8.48 12.72 -11.23
CA ASP A 83 9.67 13.27 -11.84
C ASP A 83 9.38 14.19 -13.04
N SER A 84 10.42 14.85 -13.54
CA SER A 84 10.33 15.80 -14.64
C SER A 84 10.01 15.13 -15.99
N GLU A 85 10.45 13.89 -16.22
CA GLU A 85 10.18 13.16 -17.44
C GLU A 85 8.70 12.79 -17.55
N THR A 86 8.14 12.26 -16.47
CA THR A 86 6.70 11.96 -16.37
C THR A 86 5.85 13.23 -16.46
N THR A 87 6.28 14.32 -15.81
CA THR A 87 5.64 15.64 -15.96
C THR A 87 5.55 16.07 -17.41
N GLN A 88 6.65 15.95 -18.18
CA GLN A 88 6.67 16.28 -19.60
C GLN A 88 5.79 15.35 -20.46
N LYS A 89 5.71 14.05 -20.09
CA LYS A 89 4.81 13.09 -20.77
C LYS A 89 3.35 13.51 -20.59
N LEU A 90 2.96 13.87 -19.36
CA LEU A 90 1.60 14.33 -19.06
C LEU A 90 1.26 15.65 -19.78
N ARG A 91 2.22 16.60 -19.82
CA ARG A 91 2.05 17.85 -20.61
C ARG A 91 1.82 17.57 -22.09
N ARG A 92 2.67 16.75 -22.72
CA ARG A 92 2.49 16.37 -24.12
C ARG A 92 1.15 15.67 -24.38
N MET A 93 0.64 14.94 -23.39
CA MET A 93 -0.69 14.32 -23.46
C MET A 93 -1.79 15.39 -23.45
N ALA A 94 -1.75 16.32 -22.51
CA ALA A 94 -2.69 17.43 -22.41
C ALA A 94 -2.64 18.34 -23.67
N ASP A 95 -1.45 18.59 -24.21
CA ASP A 95 -1.27 19.32 -25.47
C ASP A 95 -1.95 18.61 -26.62
N ARG A 96 -1.76 17.30 -26.75
CA ARG A 96 -2.41 16.49 -27.79
C ARG A 96 -3.92 16.51 -27.68
N PHE A 97 -4.47 16.43 -26.47
CA PHE A 97 -5.91 16.56 -26.28
C PHE A 97 -6.41 17.91 -26.79
N TRP A 98 -5.77 18.99 -26.43
CA TRP A 98 -6.15 20.31 -26.89
C TRP A 98 -5.97 20.48 -28.41
N GLU A 99 -4.85 20.05 -28.99
CA GLU A 99 -4.53 20.17 -30.41
C GLU A 99 -5.57 19.48 -31.30
N ASN A 100 -6.16 18.39 -30.83
CA ASN A 100 -7.10 17.58 -31.58
C ASN A 100 -8.58 17.82 -31.17
N CYS A 101 -8.84 18.56 -30.10
CA CYS A 101 -10.20 18.86 -29.68
C CYS A 101 -10.83 19.93 -30.52
N ARG A 102 -11.95 19.60 -31.19
CA ARG A 102 -12.72 20.51 -32.03
C ARG A 102 -14.21 20.36 -31.78
N PHE A 103 -14.89 21.45 -31.49
CA PHE A 103 -16.34 21.54 -31.43
C PHE A 103 -16.88 22.01 -32.81
N GLY A 104 -16.91 21.12 -33.78
CA GLY A 104 -17.05 21.49 -35.20
C GLY A 104 -15.75 22.16 -35.70
N ASP A 105 -15.84 23.41 -36.15
CA ASP A 105 -14.67 24.19 -36.58
C ASP A 105 -14.00 24.98 -35.43
N ILE A 106 -14.55 24.93 -34.23
CA ILE A 106 -14.10 25.72 -33.09
C ILE A 106 -13.18 24.88 -32.19
N GLN A 107 -11.98 25.38 -31.96
CA GLN A 107 -11.08 24.88 -30.94
C GLN A 107 -11.18 25.72 -29.67
N PRO A 108 -11.25 25.15 -28.45
CA PRO A 108 -11.20 25.92 -27.22
C PRO A 108 -9.97 26.84 -27.18
N ALA A 109 -10.17 28.12 -26.84
CA ALA A 109 -9.03 29.01 -26.70
C ALA A 109 -8.13 28.57 -25.53
N ARG A 110 -6.83 28.62 -25.76
CA ARG A 110 -5.83 28.29 -24.73
C ARG A 110 -4.71 29.32 -24.70
N LYS A 111 -4.33 29.72 -23.49
CA LYS A 111 -3.17 30.59 -23.24
C LYS A 111 -2.24 29.95 -22.26
N TYR A 112 -0.94 30.21 -22.39
CA TYR A 112 0.06 29.81 -21.44
C TYR A 112 0.57 31.04 -20.67
N SER A 113 0.70 30.90 -19.33
CA SER A 113 1.40 31.89 -18.50
C SER A 113 2.86 31.50 -18.27
N ASN A 114 3.16 30.20 -18.28
CA ASN A 114 4.49 29.60 -18.22
C ASN A 114 4.44 28.16 -18.73
N SER A 115 5.55 27.42 -18.66
CA SER A 115 5.63 26.05 -19.13
C SER A 115 4.73 25.06 -18.36
N SER A 116 4.22 25.43 -17.19
CA SER A 116 3.43 24.56 -16.29
C SER A 116 1.94 24.89 -16.30
N LEU A 117 1.57 26.12 -16.68
CA LEU A 117 0.23 26.68 -16.53
C LEU A 117 -0.43 26.93 -17.87
N ALA A 118 -1.55 26.30 -18.12
CA ALA A 118 -2.45 26.59 -19.23
C ALA A 118 -3.79 27.16 -18.70
N THR A 119 -4.35 28.16 -19.40
CA THR A 119 -5.67 28.71 -19.11
C THR A 119 -6.60 28.53 -20.29
N TYR A 120 -7.89 28.30 -20.00
CA TYR A 120 -8.99 28.21 -20.98
C TYR A 120 -9.96 29.36 -20.70
N PRO A 121 -9.75 30.55 -21.33
CA PRO A 121 -10.45 31.79 -20.95
C PRO A 121 -11.96 31.74 -21.11
N GLU A 122 -12.44 30.95 -22.09
CA GLU A 122 -13.89 30.81 -22.34
C GLU A 122 -14.64 30.13 -21.18
N PHE A 123 -13.92 29.34 -20.38
CA PHE A 123 -14.47 28.57 -19.26
C PHE A 123 -13.98 29.08 -17.90
N ASP A 124 -13.16 30.13 -17.89
CA ASP A 124 -12.48 30.61 -16.68
C ASP A 124 -11.76 29.47 -15.94
N SER A 125 -11.07 28.63 -16.71
CA SER A 125 -10.43 27.43 -16.21
C SER A 125 -8.92 27.53 -16.29
N THR A 126 -8.25 26.88 -15.33
CA THR A 126 -6.80 26.85 -15.22
C THR A 126 -6.35 25.42 -15.01
N SER A 127 -5.29 25.00 -15.71
CA SER A 127 -4.67 23.68 -15.57
C SER A 127 -3.18 23.80 -15.31
N VAL A 128 -2.72 23.20 -14.23
CA VAL A 128 -1.31 23.16 -13.81
C VAL A 128 -0.80 21.72 -13.84
N ILE A 129 0.35 21.50 -14.48
CA ILE A 129 1.04 20.21 -14.48
C ILE A 129 2.47 20.45 -13.99
N ALA A 130 2.84 19.90 -12.83
CA ALA A 130 4.09 20.15 -12.13
C ALA A 130 4.75 18.85 -11.65
N THR A 131 6.05 18.95 -11.34
CA THR A 131 6.76 17.85 -10.66
C THR A 131 6.56 17.97 -9.15
N ALA A 132 6.28 16.86 -8.47
CA ALA A 132 6.14 16.80 -7.03
C ALA A 132 7.39 17.36 -6.32
N GLY A 133 7.18 18.20 -5.31
CA GLY A 133 8.29 18.85 -4.59
C GLY A 133 8.97 20.03 -5.31
N SER A 134 8.56 20.38 -6.55
CA SER A 134 9.06 21.59 -7.21
C SER A 134 8.52 22.86 -6.55
N LYS A 135 9.24 24.00 -6.73
CA LYS A 135 8.78 25.30 -6.20
C LYS A 135 7.45 25.78 -6.81
N GLU A 136 7.11 25.25 -7.98
CA GLU A 136 5.88 25.57 -8.74
C GLU A 136 4.67 24.73 -8.26
N ALA A 137 4.92 23.75 -7.42
CA ALA A 137 3.90 22.81 -6.95
C ALA A 137 3.07 23.42 -5.81
N GLY A 138 1.98 24.05 -6.17
CA GLY A 138 0.73 24.03 -5.40
C GLY A 138 0.63 24.73 -4.06
N ARG A 139 1.48 25.69 -3.73
CA ARG A 139 1.28 26.48 -2.51
C ARG A 139 0.51 27.76 -2.82
N GLY A 140 -0.75 27.84 -2.36
CA GLY A 140 -1.54 29.06 -2.35
C GLY A 140 -2.75 29.09 -3.28
N ASP A 141 -2.95 28.13 -4.17
CA ASP A 141 -4.12 28.05 -5.02
C ASP A 141 -5.17 27.09 -4.46
N THR A 142 -6.43 27.38 -4.74
CA THR A 142 -7.56 26.49 -4.44
C THR A 142 -7.87 25.64 -5.67
N TYR A 143 -7.60 24.34 -5.59
CA TYR A 143 -7.88 23.41 -6.68
C TYR A 143 -9.28 22.82 -6.55
N THR A 144 -9.96 22.64 -7.70
CA THR A 144 -11.22 21.89 -7.80
C THR A 144 -10.96 20.41 -8.05
N ASP A 145 -9.86 20.09 -8.72
CA ASP A 145 -9.47 18.74 -9.12
C ASP A 145 -7.96 18.54 -8.91
N PHE A 146 -7.56 17.44 -8.29
CA PHE A 146 -6.17 17.11 -8.02
C PHE A 146 -5.84 15.70 -8.50
N HIS A 147 -4.76 15.57 -9.25
CA HIS A 147 -4.20 14.29 -9.71
C HIS A 147 -2.77 14.11 -9.24
N GLY A 148 -2.53 13.10 -8.41
CA GLY A 148 -1.20 12.60 -8.09
C GLY A 148 -0.87 11.37 -8.93
N SER A 149 0.13 11.50 -9.81
CA SER A 149 0.59 10.39 -10.65
C SER A 149 1.86 9.76 -10.10
N GLU A 150 1.87 8.44 -9.96
CA GLU A 150 2.93 7.60 -9.40
C GLU A 150 3.33 8.05 -7.97
N VAL A 151 2.32 8.23 -7.09
CA VAL A 151 2.48 8.79 -5.74
C VAL A 151 3.37 7.94 -4.84
N ALA A 152 3.41 6.62 -5.03
CA ALA A 152 4.30 5.73 -4.28
C ALA A 152 5.81 6.05 -4.48
N PHE A 153 6.14 6.81 -5.53
CA PHE A 153 7.52 7.22 -5.85
C PHE A 153 7.83 8.67 -5.46
N TRP A 154 6.90 9.38 -4.80
CA TRP A 154 7.14 10.76 -4.40
C TRP A 154 8.03 10.83 -3.16
N VAL A 155 9.05 11.67 -3.22
CA VAL A 155 9.82 12.07 -2.04
C VAL A 155 8.99 13.09 -1.25
N ASP A 156 8.92 12.95 0.07
CA ASP A 156 8.13 13.82 0.97
C ASP A 156 6.63 13.94 0.60
N ALA A 157 6.00 12.86 0.11
CA ALA A 157 4.61 12.85 -0.38
C ALA A 157 3.61 13.41 0.64
N GLU A 158 3.75 13.10 1.92
CA GLU A 158 2.88 13.61 3.00
C GLU A 158 2.92 15.14 3.08
N LYS A 159 4.12 15.73 3.04
CA LYS A 159 4.32 17.18 3.10
C LYS A 159 3.78 17.88 1.85
N ILE A 160 3.94 17.26 0.68
CA ILE A 160 3.41 17.78 -0.59
C ILE A 160 1.89 17.78 -0.55
N MET A 161 1.29 16.67 -0.14
CA MET A 161 -0.17 16.53 -0.03
C MET A 161 -0.78 17.46 1.01
N ALA A 162 -0.14 17.62 2.17
CA ALA A 162 -0.56 18.59 3.17
C ALA A 162 -0.58 20.02 2.60
N GLY A 163 0.40 20.39 1.77
CA GLY A 163 0.42 21.68 1.08
C GLY A 163 -0.67 21.81 0.02
N ALA A 164 -0.90 20.80 -0.78
CA ALA A 164 -1.88 20.80 -1.86
C ALA A 164 -3.34 20.82 -1.38
N MET A 165 -3.61 20.25 -0.20
CA MET A 165 -4.97 20.16 0.37
C MET A 165 -5.37 21.35 1.25
N GLN A 166 -4.50 22.33 1.49
CA GLN A 166 -4.82 23.48 2.36
C GLN A 166 -5.91 24.40 1.79
N GLY A 167 -6.04 24.50 0.48
CA GLY A 167 -6.99 25.38 -0.20
C GLY A 167 -8.43 24.87 -0.28
N GLY A 168 -8.72 23.65 0.20
CA GLY A 168 -10.06 23.05 0.09
C GLY A 168 -10.01 21.52 -0.03
N THR A 169 -11.14 20.94 -0.43
CA THR A 169 -11.28 19.49 -0.65
C THR A 169 -11.51 19.20 -2.14
N PRO A 170 -10.47 19.24 -2.98
CA PRO A 170 -10.63 18.94 -4.41
C PRO A 170 -11.09 17.49 -4.63
N ASP A 171 -11.73 17.26 -5.76
CA ASP A 171 -11.90 15.91 -6.32
C ASP A 171 -10.50 15.34 -6.58
N THR A 172 -10.10 14.31 -5.83
CA THR A 172 -8.70 13.89 -5.75
C THR A 172 -8.55 12.45 -6.21
N ILE A 173 -7.65 12.23 -7.16
CA ILE A 173 -7.23 10.92 -7.63
C ILE A 173 -5.73 10.78 -7.41
N LEU A 174 -5.33 9.79 -6.61
CA LEU A 174 -3.94 9.39 -6.42
C LEU A 174 -3.75 8.03 -7.06
N GLU A 175 -2.84 7.92 -8.02
CA GLU A 175 -2.60 6.65 -8.72
C GLU A 175 -1.13 6.26 -8.66
N SER A 176 -0.89 4.95 -8.50
CA SER A 176 0.46 4.38 -8.54
C SER A 176 0.47 2.88 -8.80
N THR A 177 1.60 2.39 -9.32
CA THR A 177 2.03 1.02 -9.06
C THR A 177 2.57 0.93 -7.63
N PRO A 178 2.59 -0.25 -6.99
CA PRO A 178 3.21 -0.43 -5.69
C PRO A 178 4.70 -0.08 -5.70
N ASN A 179 5.22 0.42 -4.58
CA ASN A 179 6.65 0.70 -4.43
C ASN A 179 7.11 0.46 -2.99
N GLY A 180 7.27 -0.82 -2.64
CA GLY A 180 7.62 -1.23 -1.27
C GLY A 180 6.47 -1.06 -0.26
N ALA A 181 6.60 -1.71 0.88
CA ALA A 181 5.60 -1.72 1.95
C ALA A 181 5.75 -0.53 2.90
N GLN A 182 5.89 0.67 2.35
CA GLN A 182 6.20 1.87 3.12
C GLN A 182 5.74 3.14 2.39
N GLY A 183 5.76 4.25 3.12
CA GLY A 183 5.52 5.57 2.57
C GLY A 183 4.04 5.95 2.49
N TYR A 184 3.81 7.18 2.08
CA TYR A 184 2.50 7.82 2.13
C TYR A 184 1.40 7.04 1.39
N PHE A 185 1.67 6.65 0.13
CA PHE A 185 0.68 5.94 -0.69
C PHE A 185 0.34 4.55 -0.14
N TYR A 186 1.35 3.81 0.33
CA TYR A 186 1.15 2.52 1.01
C TYR A 186 0.23 2.68 2.23
N ASN A 187 0.55 3.63 3.11
CA ASN A 187 -0.23 3.86 4.34
C ASN A 187 -1.70 4.18 4.02
N LEU A 188 -1.95 5.05 3.03
CA LEU A 188 -3.31 5.36 2.57
C LEU A 188 -4.05 4.12 2.04
N CYS A 189 -3.36 3.26 1.27
CA CYS A 189 -3.95 2.02 0.76
C CYS A 189 -4.34 1.08 1.90
N MET A 190 -3.46 0.90 2.90
CA MET A 190 -3.73 0.04 4.06
C MET A 190 -4.86 0.58 4.93
N GLU A 191 -4.90 1.89 5.19
CA GLU A 191 -6.00 2.52 5.92
C GLU A 191 -7.35 2.38 5.19
N ALA A 192 -7.35 2.49 3.86
CA ALA A 192 -8.55 2.34 3.05
C ALA A 192 -9.06 0.88 3.04
N LEU A 193 -8.16 -0.12 2.99
CA LEU A 193 -8.49 -1.53 3.14
C LEU A 193 -9.14 -1.84 4.49
N ASP A 194 -8.64 -1.23 5.56
CA ASP A 194 -9.19 -1.35 6.91
C ASP A 194 -10.50 -0.58 7.13
N LYS A 195 -11.03 0.09 6.10
CA LYS A 195 -12.24 0.94 6.16
C LYS A 195 -12.19 2.04 7.24
N ARG A 196 -11.00 2.51 7.57
CA ARG A 196 -10.75 3.59 8.54
C ARG A 196 -10.39 4.92 7.88
N SER A 197 -10.44 4.96 6.56
CA SER A 197 -10.00 6.09 5.76
C SER A 197 -11.16 6.83 5.10
N ILE A 198 -10.95 8.11 4.79
CA ILE A 198 -11.82 8.89 3.90
C ILE A 198 -11.56 8.56 2.42
N TRP A 199 -10.55 7.75 2.12
CA TRP A 199 -10.16 7.35 0.79
C TRP A 199 -10.82 6.03 0.39
N THR A 200 -11.20 5.95 -0.87
CA THR A 200 -11.66 4.69 -1.49
C THR A 200 -10.54 4.08 -2.31
N LEU A 201 -10.17 2.84 -1.98
CA LEU A 201 -9.17 2.10 -2.74
C LEU A 201 -9.82 1.35 -3.91
N HIS A 202 -9.29 1.59 -5.10
CA HIS A 202 -9.60 0.87 -6.33
C HIS A 202 -8.37 0.07 -6.73
N PHE A 203 -8.50 -1.25 -6.74
CA PHE A 203 -7.41 -2.16 -7.10
C PHE A 203 -7.62 -2.74 -8.49
N TYR A 204 -6.62 -2.57 -9.37
CA TYR A 204 -6.65 -3.03 -10.74
C TYR A 204 -5.44 -3.92 -11.03
N PRO A 205 -5.56 -5.24 -10.84
CA PRO A 205 -4.52 -6.21 -11.18
C PRO A 205 -4.32 -6.31 -12.70
N TRP A 206 -3.21 -6.92 -13.11
CA TRP A 206 -2.77 -6.94 -14.50
C TRP A 206 -3.80 -7.54 -15.48
N TRP A 207 -4.60 -8.50 -15.06
CA TRP A 207 -5.61 -9.15 -15.93
C TRP A 207 -6.81 -8.27 -16.29
N TRP A 208 -6.85 -7.03 -15.84
CA TRP A 208 -7.81 -6.04 -16.32
C TRP A 208 -7.47 -5.50 -17.71
N ASP A 209 -6.21 -5.68 -18.19
CA ASP A 209 -5.84 -5.43 -19.60
C ASP A 209 -5.84 -6.76 -20.37
N GLU A 210 -6.76 -6.89 -21.33
CA GLU A 210 -6.90 -8.07 -22.18
C GLU A 210 -5.67 -8.32 -23.06
N ASN A 211 -4.80 -7.33 -23.24
CA ASN A 211 -3.55 -7.47 -23.99
C ASN A 211 -2.47 -8.23 -23.22
N TYR A 212 -2.63 -8.44 -21.90
CA TYR A 212 -1.67 -9.21 -21.10
C TYR A 212 -1.90 -10.71 -21.27
N GLN A 213 -1.65 -11.21 -22.48
CA GLN A 213 -1.78 -12.60 -22.88
C GLN A 213 -0.76 -12.94 -23.98
N LEU A 214 -0.46 -14.23 -24.15
CA LEU A 214 0.38 -14.76 -25.21
C LEU A 214 -0.36 -15.87 -25.95
N ASP A 215 -0.27 -15.87 -27.27
CA ASP A 215 -0.85 -16.94 -28.07
C ASP A 215 -0.19 -18.29 -27.76
N LEU A 216 -0.99 -19.32 -27.76
CA LEU A 216 -0.52 -20.69 -27.66
C LEU A 216 -0.07 -21.15 -29.06
N LYS A 217 0.99 -21.95 -29.11
CA LYS A 217 1.37 -22.64 -30.35
C LYS A 217 0.38 -23.77 -30.62
N ASP A 218 0.36 -24.20 -31.86
CA ASP A 218 -0.39 -25.41 -32.24
C ASP A 218 0.15 -26.56 -31.36
N ASP A 219 -0.72 -27.32 -30.72
CA ASP A 219 -0.41 -28.42 -29.80
C ASP A 219 0.20 -28.00 -28.44
N GLU A 220 0.24 -26.70 -28.07
CA GLU A 220 0.70 -26.27 -26.77
C GLU A 220 -0.41 -26.33 -25.73
N GLU A 221 -0.28 -27.23 -24.76
CA GLU A 221 -1.16 -27.32 -23.61
C GLU A 221 -0.49 -26.72 -22.36
N ILE A 222 -1.20 -25.86 -21.64
CA ILE A 222 -0.72 -25.26 -20.39
C ILE A 222 -1.34 -26.03 -19.23
N ILE A 223 -0.56 -26.87 -18.57
CA ILE A 223 -0.93 -27.52 -17.32
C ILE A 223 -0.75 -26.50 -16.18
N PHE A 224 -1.84 -26.18 -15.49
CA PHE A 224 -1.82 -25.21 -14.39
C PHE A 224 -1.23 -25.85 -13.13
N THR A 225 -0.50 -25.06 -12.33
CA THR A 225 -0.17 -25.41 -10.95
C THR A 225 -1.40 -25.18 -10.05
N GLY A 226 -1.39 -25.70 -8.83
CA GLY A 226 -2.52 -25.48 -7.90
C GLY A 226 -2.83 -23.99 -7.64
N GLU A 227 -1.78 -23.16 -7.51
CA GLU A 227 -1.91 -21.70 -7.38
C GLU A 227 -2.56 -21.07 -8.63
N GLU A 228 -2.16 -21.50 -9.82
CA GLU A 228 -2.70 -20.98 -11.09
C GLU A 228 -4.14 -21.43 -11.32
N GLU A 229 -4.50 -22.64 -10.88
CA GLU A 229 -5.89 -23.13 -10.89
C GLU A 229 -6.79 -22.27 -10.00
N ASP A 230 -6.32 -21.94 -8.79
CA ASP A 230 -7.04 -21.07 -7.86
C ASP A 230 -7.20 -19.66 -8.42
N LEU A 231 -6.14 -19.09 -8.96
CA LEU A 231 -6.13 -17.77 -9.57
C LEU A 231 -7.07 -17.74 -10.80
N SER A 232 -6.98 -18.75 -11.66
CA SER A 232 -7.86 -18.90 -12.83
C SER A 232 -9.32 -19.05 -12.44
N ARG A 233 -9.63 -19.88 -11.47
CA ARG A 233 -10.99 -20.09 -10.97
C ARG A 233 -11.58 -18.81 -10.36
N LYS A 234 -10.79 -18.07 -9.58
CA LYS A 234 -11.22 -16.85 -8.89
C LYS A 234 -11.44 -15.68 -9.86
N HIS A 235 -10.61 -15.56 -10.88
CA HIS A 235 -10.56 -14.38 -11.73
C HIS A 235 -10.85 -14.64 -13.21
N GLY A 236 -11.13 -15.90 -13.59
CA GLY A 236 -11.48 -16.30 -14.96
C GLY A 236 -10.30 -16.22 -15.93
N LEU A 237 -9.05 -16.46 -15.46
CA LEU A 237 -7.88 -16.33 -16.30
C LEU A 237 -7.77 -17.48 -17.30
N THR A 238 -7.36 -17.13 -18.52
CA THR A 238 -7.17 -18.06 -19.64
C THR A 238 -5.75 -18.65 -19.65
N ALA A 239 -5.56 -19.77 -20.35
CA ALA A 239 -4.25 -20.35 -20.57
C ALA A 239 -3.25 -19.38 -21.22
N LYS A 240 -3.72 -18.49 -22.13
CA LYS A 240 -2.91 -17.44 -22.73
C LYS A 240 -2.39 -16.42 -21.71
N GLN A 241 -3.24 -16.05 -20.74
CA GLN A 241 -2.88 -15.13 -19.65
C GLN A 241 -1.91 -15.80 -18.67
N ILE A 242 -2.12 -17.07 -18.31
CA ILE A 242 -1.19 -17.83 -17.46
C ILE A 242 0.17 -17.99 -18.15
N LYS A 243 0.21 -18.25 -19.44
CA LYS A 243 1.47 -18.28 -20.22
C LYS A 243 2.22 -16.95 -20.15
N TRP A 244 1.50 -15.84 -20.32
CA TRP A 244 2.06 -14.50 -20.17
C TRP A 244 2.58 -14.22 -18.76
N ARG A 245 1.80 -14.59 -17.72
CA ARG A 245 2.19 -14.48 -16.30
C ARG A 245 3.51 -15.17 -16.04
N ARG A 246 3.67 -16.44 -16.46
CA ARG A 246 4.89 -17.24 -16.28
C ARG A 246 6.11 -16.58 -16.95
N LEU A 247 5.91 -16.03 -18.16
CA LEU A 247 6.99 -15.31 -18.84
C LEU A 247 7.39 -14.07 -18.03
N LYS A 248 6.43 -13.25 -17.59
CA LYS A 248 6.72 -12.03 -16.83
C LYS A 248 7.32 -12.32 -15.45
N GLN A 249 6.89 -13.36 -14.78
CA GLN A 249 7.54 -13.82 -13.53
C GLN A 249 8.99 -14.23 -13.77
N LYS A 250 9.29 -14.92 -14.85
CA LYS A 250 10.66 -15.29 -15.21
C LYS A 250 11.53 -14.08 -15.55
N GLU A 251 10.99 -13.10 -16.24
CA GLU A 251 11.68 -11.86 -16.64
C GLU A 251 11.95 -10.93 -15.44
N LEU A 252 10.94 -10.71 -14.61
CA LEU A 252 10.97 -9.70 -13.55
C LEU A 252 11.30 -10.27 -12.17
N LYS A 253 11.19 -11.59 -12.00
CA LYS A 253 11.41 -12.26 -10.71
C LYS A 253 10.55 -11.60 -9.60
N HIS A 254 11.17 -11.17 -8.51
CA HIS A 254 10.50 -10.51 -7.39
C HIS A 254 9.78 -9.19 -7.77
N LEU A 255 10.25 -8.49 -8.79
CA LEU A 255 9.59 -7.26 -9.27
C LEU A 255 8.25 -7.53 -9.96
N PHE A 256 7.93 -8.78 -10.31
CA PHE A 256 6.66 -9.11 -10.96
C PHE A 256 5.46 -8.67 -10.14
N ILE A 257 5.44 -8.94 -8.85
CA ILE A 257 4.31 -8.60 -7.97
C ILE A 257 4.11 -7.10 -7.81
N GLN A 258 5.17 -6.32 -7.93
CA GLN A 258 5.12 -4.86 -7.92
C GLN A 258 4.62 -4.29 -9.24
N GLU A 259 5.18 -4.74 -10.36
CA GLU A 259 4.82 -4.22 -11.68
C GLU A 259 3.46 -4.74 -12.17
N TYR A 260 3.10 -5.95 -11.79
CA TYR A 260 1.89 -6.66 -12.17
C TYR A 260 1.18 -7.27 -10.95
N PRO A 261 0.65 -6.43 -10.06
CA PRO A 261 0.02 -6.88 -8.82
C PRO A 261 -1.15 -7.82 -9.06
N GLU A 262 -1.27 -8.81 -8.16
CA GLU A 262 -2.33 -9.82 -8.13
C GLU A 262 -3.15 -9.74 -6.85
N ASP A 263 -2.63 -9.06 -5.82
CA ASP A 263 -3.27 -8.86 -4.52
C ASP A 263 -2.93 -7.46 -3.98
N PRO A 264 -3.89 -6.71 -3.42
CA PRO A 264 -3.68 -5.32 -3.02
C PRO A 264 -2.77 -5.13 -1.81
N ILE A 265 -2.45 -6.18 -1.07
CA ILE A 265 -1.56 -6.15 0.10
C ILE A 265 -0.18 -6.68 -0.30
N ASN A 266 -0.15 -7.88 -0.88
CA ASN A 266 1.10 -8.56 -1.19
C ASN A 266 1.90 -7.88 -2.32
N CYS A 267 1.29 -7.03 -3.11
CA CYS A 267 1.95 -6.31 -4.21
C CYS A 267 3.00 -5.29 -3.74
N PHE A 268 2.96 -4.85 -2.51
CA PHE A 268 3.93 -3.92 -1.94
C PHE A 268 5.23 -4.58 -1.47
N ILE A 269 5.34 -5.89 -1.58
CA ILE A 269 6.53 -6.65 -1.17
C ILE A 269 7.54 -6.65 -2.31
N THR A 270 8.70 -6.05 -2.11
CA THR A 270 9.76 -5.90 -3.12
C THR A 270 10.87 -6.93 -3.04
N SER A 271 11.09 -7.59 -1.90
CA SER A 271 12.13 -8.61 -1.78
C SER A 271 11.56 -10.02 -1.62
N GLY A 272 11.99 -10.92 -2.48
CA GLY A 272 11.77 -12.36 -2.33
C GLY A 272 12.59 -13.00 -1.19
N ASN A 273 13.18 -12.19 -0.31
CA ASN A 273 14.08 -12.60 0.76
C ASN A 273 13.53 -12.27 2.15
N SER A 274 12.25 -12.58 2.40
CA SER A 274 11.76 -12.54 3.79
C SER A 274 12.64 -13.42 4.67
N TYR A 275 13.04 -12.89 5.83
CA TYR A 275 13.77 -13.65 6.84
C TYR A 275 13.04 -14.92 7.26
N PHE A 276 11.69 -14.84 7.32
CA PHE A 276 10.85 -15.98 7.70
C PHE A 276 10.44 -16.87 6.52
N GLY A 277 10.83 -16.57 5.28
CA GLY A 277 10.50 -17.38 4.10
C GLY A 277 8.99 -17.54 3.86
N ASP A 278 8.54 -18.74 3.49
CA ASP A 278 7.13 -19.04 3.28
C ASP A 278 6.38 -19.22 4.60
N VAL A 279 5.55 -18.25 4.95
CA VAL A 279 4.69 -18.25 6.14
C VAL A 279 3.21 -18.47 5.84
N SER A 280 2.86 -18.94 4.63
CA SER A 280 1.46 -19.11 4.20
C SER A 280 0.64 -20.00 5.13
N ASN A 281 1.27 -21.05 5.69
CA ASN A 281 0.66 -22.02 6.60
C ASN A 281 0.78 -21.67 8.09
N VAL A 282 1.38 -20.52 8.43
CA VAL A 282 1.62 -20.11 9.82
C VAL A 282 0.40 -19.38 10.36
N PHE A 283 -0.23 -18.52 9.57
CA PHE A 283 -1.34 -17.65 9.95
C PHE A 283 -2.70 -18.35 9.85
N THR A 284 -2.93 -19.31 10.73
CA THR A 284 -4.17 -20.12 10.74
C THR A 284 -4.85 -20.15 12.11
N ALA A 285 -4.25 -19.53 13.13
CA ALA A 285 -4.88 -19.43 14.45
C ALA A 285 -6.05 -18.45 14.42
N GLN A 286 -7.01 -18.67 15.30
CA GLN A 286 -8.14 -17.79 15.57
C GLN A 286 -8.04 -17.27 17.01
N PRO A 287 -8.53 -16.06 17.31
CA PRO A 287 -8.61 -15.56 18.67
C PRO A 287 -9.33 -16.57 19.59
N ALA A 288 -8.78 -16.79 20.76
CA ALA A 288 -9.36 -17.71 21.74
C ALA A 288 -9.45 -17.05 23.12
N GLU A 289 -10.43 -17.46 23.91
CA GLU A 289 -10.57 -17.01 25.29
C GLU A 289 -9.60 -17.73 26.23
N TYR A 290 -9.35 -17.12 27.40
CA TYR A 290 -8.57 -17.76 28.48
C TYR A 290 -9.15 -19.12 28.85
N GLN A 291 -8.30 -20.11 29.02
CA GLN A 291 -8.63 -21.45 29.49
C GLN A 291 -7.81 -21.75 30.74
N GLU A 292 -8.50 -22.21 31.79
CA GLU A 292 -7.84 -22.59 33.03
C GLU A 292 -6.88 -23.78 32.81
N GLY A 293 -5.69 -23.69 33.43
CA GLY A 293 -4.65 -24.71 33.26
C GLY A 293 -3.72 -24.51 32.04
N HIS A 294 -4.03 -23.59 31.15
CA HIS A 294 -3.13 -23.21 30.07
C HIS A 294 -2.08 -22.20 30.54
N LYS A 295 -0.94 -22.19 29.84
CA LYS A 295 0.19 -21.27 30.12
C LYS A 295 0.24 -20.18 29.07
N TYR A 296 0.09 -18.92 29.50
CA TYR A 296 0.09 -17.77 28.61
C TYR A 296 1.29 -16.86 28.88
N PHE A 297 1.94 -16.43 27.81
CA PHE A 297 3.05 -15.49 27.83
C PHE A 297 2.81 -14.37 26.85
N GLY A 298 3.39 -13.20 27.14
CA GLY A 298 3.21 -12.02 26.28
C GLY A 298 4.53 -11.42 25.82
N GLY A 299 4.48 -10.77 24.65
CA GLY A 299 5.54 -9.93 24.14
C GLY A 299 5.00 -8.54 23.84
N LEU A 300 5.76 -7.51 24.21
CA LEU A 300 5.36 -6.11 24.08
C LEU A 300 6.48 -5.30 23.45
N ASP A 301 6.16 -4.67 22.33
CA ASP A 301 6.98 -3.66 21.67
C ASP A 301 6.33 -2.28 21.80
N PHE A 302 7.09 -1.29 22.29
CA PHE A 302 6.61 0.07 22.49
C PHE A 302 6.94 0.95 21.30
N GLY A 303 5.92 1.40 20.57
CA GLY A 303 6.06 2.36 19.48
C GLY A 303 6.43 3.77 19.96
N GLN A 304 7.27 4.45 19.18
CA GLN A 304 7.65 5.86 19.38
C GLN A 304 6.89 6.77 18.42
N ASN A 305 6.39 7.90 18.91
CA ASN A 305 5.73 8.96 18.14
C ASN A 305 4.62 8.47 17.20
N ASN A 306 4.96 8.13 15.95
CA ASN A 306 4.04 7.64 14.92
C ASN A 306 4.05 6.11 14.78
N ASP A 307 4.86 5.41 15.56
CA ASP A 307 4.96 3.96 15.55
C ASP A 307 3.86 3.29 16.37
N TYR A 308 3.65 1.99 16.14
CA TYR A 308 2.62 1.24 16.83
C TYR A 308 3.19 0.56 18.07
N THR A 309 2.46 0.64 19.18
CA THR A 309 2.68 -0.27 20.30
C THR A 309 1.95 -1.57 19.99
N ALA A 310 2.69 -2.67 19.92
CA ALA A 310 2.19 -4.01 19.65
C ALA A 310 2.37 -4.94 20.85
N MET A 311 1.31 -5.69 21.20
CA MET A 311 1.37 -6.74 22.22
C MET A 311 0.77 -8.02 21.65
N LYS A 312 1.47 -9.14 21.84
CA LYS A 312 1.05 -10.48 21.43
C LYS A 312 0.90 -11.39 22.64
N VAL A 313 -0.08 -12.27 22.62
CA VAL A 313 -0.33 -13.28 23.66
C VAL A 313 -0.27 -14.67 23.06
N PHE A 314 0.64 -15.49 23.56
CA PHE A 314 0.88 -16.86 23.12
C PHE A 314 0.42 -17.86 24.20
N ASP A 315 -0.35 -18.85 23.77
CA ASP A 315 -0.71 -20.02 24.56
C ASP A 315 0.30 -21.15 24.30
N PHE A 316 1.17 -21.40 25.25
CA PHE A 316 2.23 -22.40 25.17
C PHE A 316 1.71 -23.83 25.32
N THR A 317 0.51 -24.02 25.86
CA THR A 317 -0.10 -25.36 26.00
C THR A 317 -0.53 -25.91 24.64
N ILE A 318 -1.04 -25.03 23.75
CA ILE A 318 -1.53 -25.44 22.43
C ILE A 318 -0.70 -24.89 21.27
N LYS A 319 0.40 -24.20 21.57
CA LYS A 319 1.33 -23.59 20.60
C LYS A 319 0.65 -22.64 19.61
N ARG A 320 -0.08 -21.65 20.12
CA ARG A 320 -0.82 -20.69 19.30
C ARG A 320 -0.79 -19.28 19.87
N GLU A 321 -0.75 -18.31 18.97
CA GLU A 321 -1.16 -16.95 19.29
C GLU A 321 -2.69 -16.92 19.49
N VAL A 322 -3.16 -16.32 20.60
CA VAL A 322 -4.58 -16.29 20.96
C VAL A 322 -5.17 -14.90 21.04
N ALA A 323 -4.32 -13.88 21.23
CA ALA A 323 -4.75 -12.49 21.27
C ALA A 323 -3.63 -11.54 20.85
N GLN A 324 -4.03 -10.38 20.38
CA GLN A 324 -3.12 -9.29 20.05
C GLN A 324 -3.73 -7.92 20.36
N LEU A 325 -2.85 -6.93 20.53
CA LEU A 325 -3.17 -5.53 20.63
C LEU A 325 -2.19 -4.77 19.73
N ARG A 326 -2.69 -3.88 18.84
CA ARG A 326 -1.88 -2.97 18.03
C ARG A 326 -2.53 -1.61 18.07
N ILE A 327 -1.85 -0.64 18.65
CA ILE A 327 -2.39 0.71 18.90
C ILE A 327 -1.34 1.78 18.65
N ASN A 328 -1.78 2.93 18.16
CA ASN A 328 -0.97 4.14 18.03
C ASN A 328 -1.82 5.37 18.37
N GLN A 329 -1.19 6.53 18.47
CA GLN A 329 -1.84 7.84 18.67
C GLN A 329 -2.79 7.92 19.87
N LEU A 330 -2.57 7.10 20.89
CA LEU A 330 -3.27 7.15 22.17
C LEU A 330 -2.38 7.74 23.26
N SER A 331 -3.02 8.32 24.29
CA SER A 331 -2.27 8.71 25.50
C SER A 331 -1.67 7.47 26.16
N TRP A 332 -0.51 7.63 26.81
CA TRP A 332 0.11 6.55 27.55
C TRP A 332 -0.84 5.91 28.58
N ALA A 333 -1.64 6.72 29.26
CA ALA A 333 -2.62 6.20 30.23
C ALA A 333 -3.64 5.24 29.59
N GLU A 334 -4.10 5.53 28.40
CA GLU A 334 -5.04 4.67 27.67
C GLU A 334 -4.33 3.41 27.12
N MET A 335 -3.11 3.55 26.58
CA MET A 335 -2.30 2.38 26.15
C MET A 335 -2.03 1.44 27.34
N ARG A 336 -1.57 1.98 28.47
CA ARG A 336 -1.33 1.23 29.70
C ARG A 336 -2.59 0.49 30.14
N ARG A 337 -3.73 1.15 30.17
CA ARG A 337 -5.02 0.53 30.54
C ARG A 337 -5.33 -0.70 29.67
N ARG A 338 -5.11 -0.62 28.37
CA ARG A 338 -5.37 -1.72 27.42
C ARG A 338 -4.36 -2.86 27.59
N ILE A 339 -3.08 -2.56 27.78
CA ILE A 339 -2.03 -3.55 28.05
C ILE A 339 -2.36 -4.31 29.33
N VAL A 340 -2.67 -3.60 30.43
CA VAL A 340 -3.06 -4.19 31.73
C VAL A 340 -4.30 -5.06 31.58
N ALA A 341 -5.31 -4.60 30.85
CA ALA A 341 -6.53 -5.36 30.61
C ALA A 341 -6.25 -6.69 29.89
N LEU A 342 -5.41 -6.64 28.83
CA LEU A 342 -5.05 -7.84 28.07
C LEU A 342 -4.19 -8.80 28.90
N TYR A 343 -3.22 -8.29 29.66
CA TYR A 343 -2.40 -9.06 30.59
C TYR A 343 -3.27 -9.82 31.60
N LYS A 344 -4.20 -9.14 32.25
CA LYS A 344 -5.08 -9.72 33.29
C LYS A 344 -6.10 -10.69 32.70
N ARG A 345 -6.62 -10.42 31.48
CA ARG A 345 -7.57 -11.32 30.79
C ARG A 345 -7.01 -12.71 30.59
N TYR A 346 -5.74 -12.82 30.22
CA TYR A 346 -5.07 -14.10 29.96
C TYR A 346 -4.23 -14.59 31.14
N ASN A 347 -4.20 -13.85 32.26
CA ASN A 347 -3.40 -14.19 33.42
C ASN A 347 -1.97 -14.57 33.03
N LEU A 348 -1.29 -13.67 32.29
CA LEU A 348 0.04 -13.96 31.76
C LEU A 348 1.03 -14.32 32.86
N GLN A 349 1.82 -15.37 32.66
CA GLN A 349 2.89 -15.75 33.57
C GLN A 349 4.04 -14.75 33.54
N ALA A 350 4.38 -14.26 32.34
CA ALA A 350 5.33 -13.19 32.13
C ALA A 350 4.99 -12.39 30.85
N LEU A 351 5.41 -11.12 30.82
CA LEU A 351 5.35 -10.23 29.67
C LEU A 351 6.77 -9.74 29.39
N LEU A 352 7.39 -10.19 28.30
CA LEU A 352 8.69 -9.67 27.86
C LEU A 352 8.48 -8.39 27.06
N ALA A 353 9.11 -7.30 27.49
CA ALA A 353 8.91 -5.98 26.90
C ALA A 353 10.22 -5.35 26.44
N GLU A 354 10.26 -4.77 25.23
CA GLU A 354 11.45 -4.10 24.73
C GLU A 354 11.80 -2.88 25.61
N LYS A 355 13.04 -2.86 26.10
CA LYS A 355 13.58 -1.77 26.89
C LYS A 355 14.29 -0.75 26.00
N ASN A 356 13.53 -0.05 25.16
CA ASN A 356 14.02 1.15 24.49
C ASN A 356 13.91 2.39 25.40
N SER A 357 14.35 3.57 24.95
CA SER A 357 14.34 4.80 25.77
C SER A 357 12.97 5.18 26.35
N ILE A 358 11.87 4.84 25.66
CA ILE A 358 10.48 5.04 26.11
C ILE A 358 10.02 3.84 26.96
N GLY A 359 10.46 2.64 26.61
CA GLY A 359 10.07 1.39 27.28
C GLY A 359 10.45 1.37 28.75
N SER A 360 11.59 1.93 29.15
CA SER A 360 12.04 1.91 30.55
C SER A 360 11.04 2.56 31.51
N VAL A 361 10.55 3.76 31.19
CA VAL A 361 9.56 4.48 32.03
C VAL A 361 8.21 3.76 32.03
N ASN A 362 7.84 3.19 30.89
CA ASN A 362 6.58 2.49 30.73
C ASN A 362 6.57 1.15 31.46
N ILE A 363 7.69 0.44 31.48
CA ILE A 363 7.87 -0.82 32.23
C ILE A 363 7.73 -0.58 33.73
N GLU A 364 8.33 0.48 34.28
CA GLU A 364 8.19 0.83 35.71
C GLU A 364 6.71 1.02 36.08
N ALA A 365 5.95 1.74 35.24
CA ALA A 365 4.54 1.95 35.47
C ALA A 365 3.71 0.65 35.39
N LEU A 366 4.09 -0.33 34.57
CA LEU A 366 3.44 -1.65 34.53
C LEU A 366 3.78 -2.51 35.75
N TRP A 367 4.98 -2.38 36.31
CA TRP A 367 5.33 -3.02 37.58
C TRP A 367 4.47 -2.46 38.75
N ASP A 368 4.23 -1.14 38.78
CA ASP A 368 3.34 -0.51 39.73
C ASP A 368 1.89 -1.03 39.66
N ASP A 369 1.44 -1.47 38.45
CA ASP A 369 0.15 -2.15 38.26
C ASP A 369 0.15 -3.62 38.66
N GLY A 370 1.30 -4.13 39.13
CA GLY A 370 1.48 -5.51 39.59
C GLY A 370 1.68 -6.55 38.49
N LEU A 371 2.13 -6.12 37.30
CA LEU A 371 2.41 -7.02 36.20
C LEU A 371 3.84 -7.59 36.30
N ASN A 372 4.01 -8.87 36.00
CA ASN A 372 5.32 -9.50 35.84
C ASN A 372 5.88 -9.17 34.45
N VAL A 373 6.51 -7.99 34.31
CA VAL A 373 7.14 -7.52 33.10
C VAL A 373 8.64 -7.71 33.17
N ILE A 374 9.22 -8.38 32.20
CA ILE A 374 10.66 -8.64 32.08
C ILE A 374 11.21 -7.70 30.98
N PRO A 375 12.13 -6.78 31.34
CA PRO A 375 12.76 -5.91 30.35
C PRO A 375 13.67 -6.70 29.41
N PHE A 376 13.59 -6.43 28.10
CA PHE A 376 14.45 -7.01 27.10
C PHE A 376 15.34 -5.92 26.48
N ASP A 377 16.66 -6.07 26.64
CA ASP A 377 17.63 -5.15 26.05
C ASP A 377 17.91 -5.56 24.59
N THR A 378 17.42 -4.77 23.64
CA THR A 378 17.55 -5.02 22.20
C THR A 378 18.92 -4.59 21.70
N THR A 379 19.74 -5.57 21.35
CA THR A 379 20.97 -5.43 20.58
C THR A 379 20.84 -6.19 19.27
N ASN A 380 21.75 -5.99 18.33
CA ASN A 380 21.75 -6.79 17.09
C ASN A 380 21.85 -8.30 17.37
N ALA A 381 22.61 -8.69 18.41
CA ALA A 381 22.78 -10.08 18.79
C ALA A 381 21.51 -10.65 19.44
N SER A 382 20.95 -9.97 20.45
CA SER A 382 19.74 -10.45 21.13
C SER A 382 18.51 -10.43 20.21
N LYS A 383 18.39 -9.42 19.28
CA LYS A 383 17.36 -9.42 18.26
C LYS A 383 17.51 -10.62 17.32
N ALA A 384 18.73 -10.92 16.86
CA ALA A 384 18.96 -12.06 15.99
C ALA A 384 18.61 -13.39 16.66
N GLU A 385 18.89 -13.52 17.94
CA GLU A 385 18.59 -14.72 18.74
C GLU A 385 17.08 -14.96 18.84
N ILE A 386 16.29 -13.97 19.30
CA ILE A 386 14.83 -14.13 19.45
C ILE A 386 14.15 -14.35 18.10
N MET A 387 14.65 -13.73 17.01
CA MET A 387 14.12 -13.94 15.66
C MET A 387 14.42 -15.36 15.16
N SER A 388 15.63 -15.90 15.44
CA SER A 388 15.97 -17.27 15.11
C SER A 388 15.10 -18.28 15.86
N ASN A 389 14.83 -18.02 17.15
CA ASN A 389 13.98 -18.86 17.98
C ASN A 389 12.53 -18.86 17.46
N LEU A 390 11.99 -17.68 17.10
CA LEU A 390 10.66 -17.59 16.50
C LEU A 390 10.59 -18.28 15.13
N HIS A 391 11.62 -18.14 14.30
CA HIS A 391 11.71 -18.81 12.98
C HIS A 391 11.62 -20.33 13.15
N GLU A 392 12.42 -20.92 14.06
CA GLU A 392 12.37 -22.34 14.38
C GLU A 392 10.99 -22.75 14.91
N ALA A 393 10.40 -21.95 15.82
CA ALA A 393 9.08 -22.23 16.37
C ALA A 393 7.99 -22.38 15.30
N ILE A 394 7.93 -21.47 14.35
CA ILE A 394 6.87 -21.47 13.33
C ILE A 394 7.09 -22.54 12.26
N HIS A 395 8.35 -22.85 11.89
CA HIS A 395 8.66 -23.79 10.82
C HIS A 395 8.83 -25.23 11.28
N GLU A 396 9.45 -25.45 12.43
CA GLU A 396 9.82 -26.79 12.90
C GLU A 396 8.94 -27.29 14.04
N GLN A 397 8.47 -26.37 14.92
CA GLN A 397 7.72 -26.74 16.11
C GLN A 397 6.21 -26.63 15.96
N GLY A 398 5.72 -26.15 14.82
CA GLY A 398 4.30 -26.12 14.46
C GLY A 398 3.48 -25.02 15.14
N TRP A 399 4.12 -23.94 15.60
CA TRP A 399 3.42 -22.78 16.13
C TRP A 399 2.53 -22.11 15.07
N LYS A 400 1.37 -21.60 15.50
CA LYS A 400 0.41 -20.91 14.63
C LYS A 400 0.13 -19.51 15.18
N LEU A 401 0.14 -18.53 14.26
CA LEU A 401 -0.14 -17.14 14.53
C LEU A 401 -1.56 -16.78 14.09
N LEU A 402 -2.12 -15.73 14.67
CA LEU A 402 -3.43 -15.21 14.28
C LEU A 402 -3.43 -14.77 12.81
N ASP A 403 -4.54 -15.06 12.13
CA ASP A 403 -4.76 -14.63 10.75
C ASP A 403 -5.08 -13.13 10.70
N ASP A 404 -4.04 -12.33 10.89
CA ASP A 404 -4.07 -10.87 10.83
C ASP A 404 -3.26 -10.37 9.63
N GLN A 405 -3.87 -9.51 8.83
CA GLN A 405 -3.28 -9.05 7.57
C GLN A 405 -2.02 -8.20 7.81
N VAL A 406 -2.01 -7.37 8.84
CA VAL A 406 -0.85 -6.50 9.16
C VAL A 406 0.32 -7.35 9.64
N THR A 407 0.09 -8.25 10.59
CA THR A 407 1.12 -9.18 11.09
C THR A 407 1.69 -10.03 9.96
N ARG A 408 0.81 -10.61 9.13
CA ARG A 408 1.22 -11.38 7.94
C ARG A 408 2.12 -10.57 7.00
N HIS A 409 1.78 -9.31 6.79
CA HIS A 409 2.56 -8.40 5.95
C HIS A 409 3.92 -8.10 6.57
N GLU A 410 3.98 -7.72 7.85
CA GLU A 410 5.23 -7.44 8.55
C GLU A 410 6.18 -8.66 8.53
N PHE A 411 5.67 -9.90 8.74
CA PHE A 411 6.47 -11.12 8.61
C PHE A 411 7.04 -11.33 7.20
N LYS A 412 6.29 -10.99 6.16
CA LYS A 412 6.72 -11.12 4.76
C LYS A 412 7.77 -10.07 4.37
N THR A 413 7.70 -8.88 4.96
CA THR A 413 8.61 -7.76 4.67
C THR A 413 9.80 -7.67 5.62
N PHE A 414 9.85 -8.52 6.64
CA PHE A 414 10.98 -8.60 7.56
C PHE A 414 12.17 -9.28 6.88
N VAL A 415 13.30 -8.57 6.79
CA VAL A 415 14.47 -9.01 6.01
C VAL A 415 15.76 -8.97 6.83
N ALA A 416 16.73 -9.78 6.42
CA ALA A 416 18.10 -9.72 6.87
C ALA A 416 18.92 -8.93 5.82
N THR A 417 19.42 -7.75 6.17
CA THR A 417 20.26 -6.93 5.30
C THR A 417 21.65 -6.81 5.85
N GLN A 418 22.67 -6.84 4.99
CA GLN A 418 24.04 -6.62 5.41
C GLN A 418 24.36 -5.12 5.34
N THR A 419 24.81 -4.55 6.44
CA THR A 419 25.25 -3.15 6.49
C THR A 419 26.55 -2.96 5.70
N THR A 420 26.89 -1.72 5.37
CA THR A 420 28.17 -1.38 4.70
C THR A 420 29.41 -1.80 5.51
N THR A 421 29.27 -2.04 6.81
CA THR A 421 30.31 -2.54 7.71
C THR A 421 30.32 -4.07 7.83
N GLY A 422 29.47 -4.79 7.06
CA GLY A 422 29.41 -6.26 7.05
C GLY A 422 28.59 -6.90 8.16
N LEU A 423 27.96 -6.11 9.05
CA LEU A 423 27.07 -6.62 10.09
C LEU A 423 25.68 -6.89 9.53
N TRP A 424 25.02 -7.94 10.00
CA TRP A 424 23.63 -8.23 9.68
C TRP A 424 22.69 -7.39 10.52
N ARG A 425 21.72 -6.78 9.86
CA ARG A 425 20.59 -6.05 10.48
C ARG A 425 19.30 -6.77 10.12
N LEU A 426 18.50 -7.08 11.14
CA LEU A 426 17.15 -7.64 11.01
C LEU A 426 16.13 -6.52 11.25
N ALA A 427 15.33 -6.19 10.24
CA ALA A 427 14.30 -5.15 10.31
C ALA A 427 13.28 -5.34 9.19
N ALA A 428 12.17 -4.61 9.26
CA ALA A 428 11.31 -4.43 8.10
C ALA A 428 12.10 -3.80 6.94
N GLU A 429 11.74 -4.15 5.71
CA GLU A 429 12.36 -3.58 4.51
C GLU A 429 12.03 -2.08 4.40
N GLY A 430 13.05 -1.26 4.17
CA GLY A 430 12.91 0.19 4.04
C GLY A 430 12.50 0.87 5.35
N ASP A 431 11.45 1.72 5.31
CA ASP A 431 10.84 2.37 6.47
C ASP A 431 9.56 1.64 6.94
N GLY A 432 9.43 0.34 6.63
CA GLY A 432 8.31 -0.49 7.06
C GLY A 432 8.29 -0.73 8.57
N HIS A 433 7.13 -1.13 9.10
CA HIS A 433 6.95 -1.50 10.51
C HIS A 433 7.28 -2.97 10.74
N ASP A 434 7.87 -3.28 11.89
CA ASP A 434 8.15 -4.65 12.37
C ASP A 434 7.64 -4.90 13.81
N ASP A 435 6.78 -4.01 14.31
CA ASP A 435 6.29 -4.03 15.70
C ASP A 435 5.63 -5.37 16.08
N THR A 436 4.80 -5.93 15.17
CA THR A 436 4.10 -7.20 15.45
C THR A 436 5.04 -8.40 15.36
N VAL A 437 6.09 -8.32 14.54
CA VAL A 437 7.14 -9.35 14.45
C VAL A 437 7.96 -9.37 15.74
N ILE A 438 8.40 -8.18 16.19
CA ILE A 438 9.16 -8.03 17.45
C ILE A 438 8.30 -8.53 18.62
N ALA A 439 7.05 -8.07 18.74
CA ALA A 439 6.15 -8.50 19.81
C ALA A 439 5.91 -10.03 19.79
N SER A 440 5.83 -10.65 18.59
CA SER A 440 5.71 -12.11 18.46
C SER A 440 6.95 -12.85 18.94
N ALA A 441 8.15 -12.35 18.57
CA ALA A 441 9.42 -12.94 19.03
C ALA A 441 9.59 -12.82 20.54
N LEU A 442 9.24 -11.66 21.12
CA LEU A 442 9.26 -11.45 22.56
C LEU A 442 8.25 -12.36 23.28
N ALA A 443 7.03 -12.55 22.74
CA ALA A 443 6.03 -13.43 23.34
C ALA A 443 6.49 -14.90 23.34
N TYR A 444 7.10 -15.34 22.26
CA TYR A 444 7.68 -16.68 22.19
C TYR A 444 8.85 -16.83 23.18
N GLU A 445 9.77 -15.88 23.23
CA GLU A 445 10.92 -15.90 24.10
C GLU A 445 10.53 -15.91 25.58
N ALA A 446 9.49 -15.15 25.97
CA ALA A 446 8.97 -15.11 27.33
C ALA A 446 8.56 -16.49 27.88
N GLY A 447 8.09 -17.39 27.03
CA GLY A 447 7.71 -18.75 27.44
C GLY A 447 8.75 -19.82 27.15
N ASN A 448 9.61 -19.60 26.14
CA ASN A 448 10.65 -20.56 25.75
C ASN A 448 11.79 -20.67 26.77
N SER A 449 12.09 -19.56 27.42
CA SER A 449 13.17 -19.50 28.44
C SER A 449 12.82 -20.19 29.77
N ASP A 450 11.66 -20.91 29.84
CA ASP A 450 11.19 -21.65 31.05
C ASP A 450 11.30 -20.87 32.38
N GLY A 451 11.15 -19.55 32.33
CA GLY A 451 11.30 -18.70 33.53
C GLY A 451 12.73 -18.57 34.06
N VAL A 452 13.75 -19.07 33.35
CA VAL A 452 15.17 -19.01 33.78
C VAL A 452 15.70 -17.57 33.82
N ILE A 453 15.06 -16.62 33.15
CA ILE A 453 15.38 -15.19 33.26
C ILE A 453 14.87 -14.60 34.63
N LEU A 454 14.20 -15.39 35.44
CA LEU A 454 13.56 -14.91 36.65
C LEU A 454 14.51 -14.56 37.80
N PHE A 455 15.82 -14.83 37.74
CA PHE A 455 16.74 -14.56 38.85
C PHE A 455 18.18 -14.29 38.43
N GLY A 456 18.40 -13.37 37.51
CA GLY A 456 19.70 -12.76 37.26
C GLY A 456 19.65 -11.32 37.79
N ALA A 457 20.17 -11.12 38.99
CA ALA A 457 20.16 -9.94 39.83
C ALA A 457 20.61 -8.64 39.16
#